data_1e5ef817b7aa36c51cc483b7fb9ab373
#
_entry.id   1e5ef817b7aa36c51cc483b7fb9ab373
#
_cell.length_a   1.000
_cell.length_b   1.000
_cell.length_c   1.000
_cell.angle_alpha   90.00
_cell.angle_beta   90.00
_cell.angle_gamma   90.00
#
_symmetry.space_group_name_H-M   'P 1'
#
loop_
_entity.id
_entity.type
_entity.pdbx_description
1 polymer ?
#
loop_
_entity_poly.entity_id
_entity_poly.type
_entity_poly.pdbx_seq_one_letter_code
_entity_poly.pdbx_strand_id
1 'polypeptide(L)'
;MDDDLISNPTVNAKITGGKAEITGMSSKEEAQSLSDKINSGSLPFSMKTTNYSTISPTLGGKALNAMALAAEIAMALICLFMIIWYRLPGVISCLTLTFQIALQILVISVPQYTITLPGIAGLILSAGMAVDANIIISERISEELKKGIPSEMQLRMDISVHSHLFLDGNVTTAAVAGILMIFGSGTMLSFGYTLLTGVIINLLAGVWMSRYMLNSVIRYKLFN
;
A
#
# COMPACT_ATOMS: atom_id res chain seq x y z
N MET A 1 -15.67 -26.82 26.36
CA MET A 1 -16.02 -25.66 25.58
C MET A 1 -15.84 -26.09 24.12
N ASP A 2 -16.84 -26.00 23.33
CA ASP A 2 -16.83 -26.42 21.91
C ASP A 2 -16.28 -27.87 21.70
N ASP A 3 -16.77 -28.82 22.44
CA ASP A 3 -16.36 -30.24 22.48
C ASP A 3 -14.94 -30.54 22.98
N ASP A 4 -14.16 -29.52 23.36
CA ASP A 4 -12.85 -29.74 24.00
C ASP A 4 -12.97 -29.89 25.50
N LEU A 5 -12.36 -30.97 26.04
CA LEU A 5 -12.29 -31.24 27.45
C LEU A 5 -11.26 -30.34 28.13
N ILE A 6 -11.72 -29.30 28.83
CA ILE A 6 -10.84 -28.30 29.47
C ILE A 6 -10.30 -28.82 30.80
N SER A 7 -11.12 -29.54 31.57
CA SER A 7 -10.75 -30.13 32.87
C SER A 7 -11.72 -31.24 33.23
N ASN A 8 -11.23 -32.26 33.89
CA ASN A 8 -12.04 -33.37 34.37
C ASN A 8 -11.80 -33.60 35.91
N PRO A 9 -12.28 -32.67 36.75
CA PRO A 9 -12.10 -32.80 38.20
C PRO A 9 -12.98 -33.89 38.78
N THR A 10 -12.45 -34.61 39.77
CA THR A 10 -13.22 -35.62 40.51
C THR A 10 -14.07 -34.96 41.59
N VAL A 11 -15.34 -35.34 41.69
CA VAL A 11 -16.24 -34.83 42.71
C VAL A 11 -16.10 -35.67 43.97
N ASN A 12 -15.53 -35.11 45.06
CA ASN A 12 -15.25 -35.81 46.30
C ASN A 12 -16.40 -35.77 47.29
N ALA A 13 -17.30 -34.80 47.21
CA ALA A 13 -18.42 -34.63 48.10
C ALA A 13 -19.60 -33.88 47.45
N LYS A 14 -20.80 -34.01 48.05
CA LYS A 14 -21.99 -33.28 47.63
C LYS A 14 -21.81 -31.80 47.97
N ILE A 15 -21.88 -30.92 46.95
CA ILE A 15 -21.76 -29.48 47.11
C ILE A 15 -23.12 -28.91 47.52
N THR A 16 -23.29 -28.48 48.76
CA THR A 16 -24.53 -27.93 49.30
C THR A 16 -24.53 -26.41 49.42
N GLY A 17 -23.33 -25.76 49.33
CA GLY A 17 -23.15 -24.34 49.58
C GLY A 17 -23.08 -23.45 48.33
N GLY A 18 -23.31 -23.97 47.12
CA GLY A 18 -23.26 -23.22 45.88
C GLY A 18 -21.86 -22.71 45.48
N LYS A 19 -20.83 -23.09 46.22
CA LYS A 19 -19.42 -22.79 45.92
C LYS A 19 -18.65 -24.09 45.74
N ALA A 20 -17.92 -24.22 44.67
CA ALA A 20 -17.04 -25.34 44.36
C ALA A 20 -15.60 -24.86 44.25
N GLU A 21 -14.66 -25.69 44.67
CA GLU A 21 -13.22 -25.43 44.54
C GLU A 21 -12.60 -26.60 43.77
N ILE A 22 -11.81 -26.27 42.76
CA ILE A 22 -11.08 -27.24 41.96
C ILE A 22 -9.63 -27.26 42.49
N THR A 23 -9.22 -28.38 43.06
CA THR A 23 -7.88 -28.57 43.65
C THR A 23 -7.07 -29.56 42.84
N GLY A 24 -5.74 -29.64 43.08
CA GLY A 24 -4.86 -30.63 42.47
C GLY A 24 -4.14 -30.12 41.21
N MET A 25 -4.04 -28.81 41.03
CA MET A 25 -3.25 -28.22 39.95
C MET A 25 -1.77 -28.18 40.29
N SER A 26 -0.93 -28.38 39.27
CA SER A 26 0.52 -28.53 39.46
C SER A 26 1.22 -27.18 39.62
N SER A 27 0.64 -26.08 39.10
CA SER A 27 1.24 -24.75 39.19
C SER A 27 0.19 -23.64 39.30
N LYS A 28 0.64 -22.45 39.73
CA LYS A 28 -0.20 -21.26 39.82
C LYS A 28 -0.64 -20.77 38.42
N GLU A 29 0.22 -20.92 37.42
CA GLU A 29 -0.04 -20.55 36.02
C GLU A 29 -1.16 -21.42 35.43
N GLU A 30 -1.18 -22.73 35.77
CA GLU A 30 -2.22 -23.64 35.32
C GLU A 30 -3.58 -23.28 35.96
N ALA A 31 -3.60 -22.95 37.26
CA ALA A 31 -4.79 -22.46 37.93
C ALA A 31 -5.34 -21.17 37.37
N GLN A 32 -4.45 -20.22 37.03
CA GLN A 32 -4.81 -18.96 36.41
C GLN A 32 -5.39 -19.18 35.01
N SER A 33 -4.72 -20.01 34.19
CA SER A 33 -5.19 -20.36 32.84
C SER A 33 -6.57 -21.02 32.85
N LEU A 34 -6.83 -21.92 33.80
CA LEU A 34 -8.15 -22.54 33.95
C LEU A 34 -9.20 -21.54 34.41
N SER A 35 -8.87 -20.66 35.36
CA SER A 35 -9.75 -19.56 35.80
C SER A 35 -10.12 -18.64 34.66
N ASP A 36 -9.15 -18.22 33.84
CA ASP A 36 -9.39 -17.34 32.70
C ASP A 36 -10.27 -18.01 31.63
N LYS A 37 -10.06 -19.33 31.40
CA LYS A 37 -10.91 -20.10 30.49
C LYS A 37 -12.35 -20.22 30.98
N ILE A 38 -12.55 -20.46 32.29
CA ILE A 38 -13.89 -20.55 32.89
C ILE A 38 -14.58 -19.16 32.85
N ASN A 39 -13.85 -18.11 33.22
CA ASN A 39 -14.38 -16.73 33.25
C ASN A 39 -14.69 -16.18 31.89
N SER A 40 -13.97 -16.58 30.82
CA SER A 40 -14.28 -16.19 29.44
C SER A 40 -15.60 -16.80 28.95
N GLY A 41 -16.16 -17.75 29.66
CA GLY A 41 -17.47 -18.34 29.39
C GLY A 41 -17.53 -19.18 28.11
N SER A 42 -18.58 -19.97 27.98
CA SER A 42 -18.92 -20.57 26.69
C SER A 42 -19.75 -19.59 25.87
N LEU A 43 -19.35 -19.35 24.62
CA LEU A 43 -20.19 -18.59 23.69
C LEU A 43 -21.53 -19.35 23.48
N PRO A 44 -22.67 -18.67 23.38
CA PRO A 44 -23.97 -19.29 23.17
C PRO A 44 -24.11 -19.99 21.81
N PHE A 45 -23.08 -19.89 20.96
CA PHE A 45 -22.99 -20.51 19.62
C PHE A 45 -21.54 -20.90 19.34
N SER A 46 -21.35 -22.00 18.62
CA SER A 46 -20.02 -22.44 18.19
C SER A 46 -19.46 -21.51 17.13
N MET A 47 -18.25 -21.01 17.34
CA MET A 47 -17.53 -20.23 16.33
C MET A 47 -16.61 -21.15 15.53
N LYS A 48 -16.79 -21.13 14.20
CA LYS A 48 -15.89 -21.80 13.28
C LYS A 48 -14.89 -20.78 12.73
N THR A 49 -13.61 -21.05 12.91
CA THR A 49 -12.56 -20.23 12.29
C THR A 49 -12.62 -20.43 10.78
N THR A 50 -13.02 -19.40 10.04
CA THR A 50 -13.12 -19.44 8.59
C THR A 50 -11.81 -19.04 7.91
N ASN A 51 -11.00 -18.24 8.58
CA ASN A 51 -9.70 -17.80 8.05
C ASN A 51 -8.79 -17.40 9.21
N TYR A 52 -7.56 -17.91 9.23
CA TYR A 52 -6.53 -17.43 10.12
C TYR A 52 -5.18 -17.38 9.39
N SER A 53 -4.40 -16.37 9.69
CA SER A 53 -3.02 -16.27 9.21
C SER A 53 -2.11 -15.98 10.41
N THR A 54 -1.12 -16.81 10.60
CA THR A 54 -0.12 -16.62 11.65
C THR A 54 1.19 -16.19 11.01
N ILE A 55 1.64 -14.98 11.31
CA ILE A 55 2.93 -14.46 10.85
C ILE A 55 3.82 -14.26 12.07
N SER A 56 4.99 -14.89 12.07
CA SER A 56 5.98 -14.66 13.12
C SER A 56 6.42 -13.20 13.15
N PRO A 57 6.47 -12.53 14.32
CA PRO A 57 6.91 -11.14 14.44
C PRO A 57 8.30 -10.90 13.87
N THR A 58 9.19 -11.89 14.00
CA THR A 58 10.57 -11.81 13.46
C THR A 58 10.60 -11.86 11.93
N LEU A 59 9.66 -12.60 11.31
CA LEU A 59 9.55 -12.67 9.86
C LEU A 59 8.98 -11.35 9.30
N GLY A 60 7.97 -10.79 9.96
CA GLY A 60 7.36 -9.52 9.53
C GLY A 60 8.34 -8.36 9.53
N GLY A 61 9.13 -8.20 10.60
CA GLY A 61 10.13 -7.11 10.69
C GLY A 61 11.26 -7.25 9.66
N LYS A 62 11.76 -8.46 9.43
CA LYS A 62 12.79 -8.72 8.41
C LYS A 62 12.27 -8.46 6.99
N ALA A 63 11.04 -8.89 6.70
CA ALA A 63 10.42 -8.66 5.40
C ALA A 63 10.18 -7.17 5.15
N LEU A 64 9.71 -6.41 6.15
CA LEU A 64 9.53 -4.97 6.02
C LEU A 64 10.84 -4.24 5.69
N ASN A 65 11.91 -4.55 6.43
CA ASN A 65 13.22 -3.93 6.20
C ASN A 65 13.80 -4.30 4.81
N ALA A 66 13.64 -5.56 4.39
CA ALA A 66 14.07 -5.99 3.06
C ALA A 66 13.30 -5.27 1.94
N MET A 67 11.98 -5.11 2.11
CA MET A 67 11.15 -4.39 1.13
C MET A 67 11.43 -2.89 1.11
N ALA A 68 11.68 -2.26 2.27
CA ALA A 68 12.06 -0.86 2.35
C ALA A 68 13.40 -0.62 1.63
N LEU A 69 14.41 -1.45 1.90
CA LEU A 69 15.70 -1.37 1.23
C LEU A 69 15.56 -1.59 -0.29
N ALA A 70 14.76 -2.56 -0.72
CA ALA A 70 14.50 -2.81 -2.13
C ALA A 70 13.83 -1.62 -2.81
N ALA A 71 12.87 -0.96 -2.13
CA ALA A 71 12.19 0.23 -2.63
C ALA A 71 13.16 1.42 -2.76
N GLU A 72 14.05 1.62 -1.78
CA GLU A 72 15.08 2.67 -1.84
C GLU A 72 16.06 2.46 -2.99
N ILE A 73 16.54 1.23 -3.18
CA ILE A 73 17.43 0.87 -4.29
C ILE A 73 16.73 1.08 -5.64
N ALA A 74 15.49 0.61 -5.76
CA ALA A 74 14.70 0.79 -6.98
C ALA A 74 14.49 2.28 -7.30
N MET A 75 14.14 3.09 -6.31
CA MET A 75 13.99 4.53 -6.45
C MET A 75 15.29 5.21 -6.91
N ALA A 76 16.42 4.86 -6.30
CA ALA A 76 17.72 5.40 -6.68
C ALA A 76 18.09 5.04 -8.13
N LEU A 77 17.84 3.80 -8.56
CA LEU A 77 18.08 3.35 -9.94
C LEU A 77 17.17 4.08 -10.94
N ILE A 78 15.89 4.25 -10.62
CA ILE A 78 14.95 4.99 -11.46
C ILE A 78 15.37 6.45 -11.61
N CYS A 79 15.70 7.12 -10.51
CA CYS A 79 16.16 8.50 -10.53
C CYS A 79 17.46 8.64 -11.33
N LEU A 80 18.41 7.73 -11.14
CA LEU A 80 19.65 7.72 -11.89
C LEU A 80 19.40 7.58 -13.40
N PHE A 81 18.57 6.62 -13.79
CA PHE A 81 18.16 6.41 -15.18
C PHE A 81 17.52 7.66 -15.78
N MET A 82 16.55 8.24 -15.07
CA MET A 82 15.83 9.44 -15.53
C MET A 82 16.77 10.64 -15.72
N ILE A 83 17.70 10.86 -14.81
CA ILE A 83 18.67 11.98 -14.88
C ILE A 83 19.64 11.78 -16.05
N ILE A 84 20.15 10.56 -16.25
CA ILE A 84 21.11 10.28 -17.32
C ILE A 84 20.46 10.43 -18.68
N TRP A 85 19.22 9.91 -18.85
CA TRP A 85 18.56 9.86 -20.16
C TRP A 85 17.85 11.15 -20.53
N TYR A 86 17.12 11.74 -19.58
CA TYR A 86 16.26 12.92 -19.82
C TYR A 86 16.86 14.23 -19.31
N ARG A 87 18.02 14.22 -18.62
CA ARG A 87 18.68 15.41 -18.09
C ARG A 87 17.76 16.28 -17.24
N LEU A 88 17.48 17.54 -17.68
CA LEU A 88 16.62 18.49 -16.93
C LEU A 88 15.20 17.97 -16.68
N PRO A 89 14.43 17.46 -17.68
CA PRO A 89 13.15 16.82 -17.44
C PRO A 89 13.23 15.67 -16.45
N GLY A 90 14.32 14.89 -16.48
CA GLY A 90 14.56 13.79 -15.56
C GLY A 90 14.69 14.22 -14.10
N VAL A 91 15.36 15.33 -13.82
CA VAL A 91 15.47 15.87 -12.44
C VAL A 91 14.09 16.29 -11.92
N ILE A 92 13.29 16.98 -12.75
CA ILE A 92 11.94 17.39 -12.37
C ILE A 92 11.06 16.16 -12.11
N SER A 93 11.17 15.12 -12.94
CA SER A 93 10.45 13.85 -12.75
C SER A 93 10.82 13.16 -11.46
N CYS A 94 12.10 13.14 -11.07
CA CYS A 94 12.53 12.58 -9.78
C CYS A 94 11.93 13.33 -8.59
N LEU A 95 11.91 14.66 -8.64
CA LEU A 95 11.28 15.46 -7.59
C LEU A 95 9.78 15.19 -7.49
N THR A 96 9.10 15.11 -8.62
CA THR A 96 7.66 14.80 -8.65
C THR A 96 7.37 13.40 -8.12
N LEU A 97 8.17 12.41 -8.49
CA LEU A 97 8.04 11.03 -8.00
C LEU A 97 8.24 10.96 -6.48
N THR A 98 9.25 11.64 -5.96
CA THR A 98 9.50 11.71 -4.51
C THR A 98 8.32 12.37 -3.78
N PHE A 99 7.81 13.47 -4.31
CA PHE A 99 6.64 14.15 -3.76
C PHE A 99 5.38 13.26 -3.81
N GLN A 100 5.18 12.54 -4.89
CA GLN A 100 4.05 11.63 -5.07
C GLN A 100 4.08 10.49 -4.05
N ILE A 101 5.23 9.85 -3.82
CA ILE A 101 5.38 8.79 -2.83
C ILE A 101 5.15 9.34 -1.42
N ALA A 102 5.69 10.50 -1.10
CA ALA A 102 5.45 11.15 0.19
C ALA A 102 3.96 11.43 0.42
N LEU A 103 3.27 11.94 -0.61
CA LEU A 103 1.83 12.18 -0.56
C LEU A 103 1.03 10.88 -0.41
N GLN A 104 1.44 9.80 -1.09
CA GLN A 104 0.80 8.50 -0.98
C GLN A 104 0.94 7.91 0.42
N ILE A 105 2.12 7.98 1.02
CA ILE A 105 2.36 7.54 2.40
C ILE A 105 1.49 8.35 3.36
N LEU A 106 1.40 9.67 3.17
CA LEU A 106 0.56 10.54 3.99
C LEU A 106 -0.91 10.16 3.90
N VAL A 107 -1.45 9.98 2.69
CA VAL A 107 -2.86 9.62 2.48
C VAL A 107 -3.19 8.25 3.08
N ILE A 108 -2.26 7.28 3.03
CA ILE A 108 -2.47 5.96 3.63
C ILE A 108 -2.38 6.03 5.16
N SER A 109 -1.57 6.94 5.71
CA SER A 109 -1.40 7.10 7.16
C SER A 109 -2.63 7.68 7.86
N VAL A 110 -3.43 8.50 7.18
CA VAL A 110 -4.60 9.19 7.77
C VAL A 110 -5.67 8.21 8.28
N PRO A 111 -6.11 7.18 7.54
CA PRO A 111 -7.14 6.26 8.00
C PRO A 111 -6.65 5.20 9.00
N GLN A 112 -5.36 5.18 9.33
CA GLN A 112 -4.72 4.19 10.22
C GLN A 112 -4.96 2.71 9.81
N TYR A 113 -5.09 2.44 8.52
CA TYR A 113 -5.20 1.07 8.04
C TYR A 113 -3.90 0.29 8.28
N THR A 114 -4.04 -0.97 8.69
CA THR A 114 -2.90 -1.89 8.82
C THR A 114 -2.34 -2.20 7.44
N ILE A 115 -1.12 -1.72 7.16
CA ILE A 115 -0.43 -2.04 5.92
C ILE A 115 0.13 -3.46 6.03
N THR A 116 -0.26 -4.32 5.11
CA THR A 116 0.25 -5.69 5.00
C THR A 116 1.40 -5.76 4.00
N LEU A 117 2.13 -6.87 3.94
CA LEU A 117 3.18 -7.08 2.94
C LEU A 117 2.69 -6.88 1.49
N PRO A 118 1.53 -7.42 1.07
CA PRO A 118 0.94 -7.08 -0.21
C PRO A 118 0.59 -5.59 -0.36
N GLY A 119 0.18 -4.91 0.72
CA GLY A 119 -0.06 -3.48 0.70
C GLY A 119 1.21 -2.67 0.36
N ILE A 120 2.36 -3.05 0.89
CA ILE A 120 3.66 -2.44 0.53
C ILE A 120 4.00 -2.74 -0.94
N ALA A 121 3.75 -3.96 -1.42
CA ALA A 121 3.92 -4.28 -2.84
C ALA A 121 3.04 -3.40 -3.75
N GLY A 122 1.81 -3.08 -3.33
CA GLY A 122 0.93 -2.14 -4.01
C GLY A 122 1.50 -0.71 -4.07
N LEU A 123 2.16 -0.25 -3.00
CA LEU A 123 2.88 1.03 -2.99
C LEU A 123 4.00 1.06 -4.03
N ILE A 124 4.83 0.02 -4.08
CA ILE A 124 5.95 -0.08 -5.02
C ILE A 124 5.42 -0.14 -6.46
N LEU A 125 4.36 -0.91 -6.70
CA LEU A 125 3.74 -1.02 -8.01
C LEU A 125 3.17 0.33 -8.47
N SER A 126 2.48 1.06 -7.61
CA SER A 126 1.93 2.37 -7.94
C SER A 126 3.03 3.40 -8.24
N ALA A 127 4.17 3.33 -7.53
CA ALA A 127 5.35 4.15 -7.81
C ALA A 127 5.93 3.85 -9.21
N GLY A 128 5.97 2.56 -9.61
CA GLY A 128 6.38 2.16 -10.96
C GLY A 128 5.50 2.78 -12.05
N MET A 129 4.17 2.72 -11.87
CA MET A 129 3.22 3.34 -12.82
C MET A 129 3.35 4.87 -12.89
N ALA A 130 3.74 5.51 -11.80
CA ALA A 130 4.00 6.94 -11.77
C ALA A 130 5.24 7.32 -12.60
N VAL A 131 6.25 6.47 -12.61
CA VAL A 131 7.44 6.65 -13.44
C VAL A 131 7.08 6.59 -14.92
N ASP A 132 6.24 5.65 -15.34
CA ASP A 132 5.81 5.50 -16.73
C ASP A 132 5.14 6.78 -17.24
N ALA A 133 4.28 7.40 -16.44
CA ALA A 133 3.66 8.68 -16.76
C ALA A 133 4.71 9.79 -16.98
N ASN A 134 5.68 9.88 -16.08
CA ASN A 134 6.74 10.87 -16.15
C ASN A 134 7.67 10.65 -17.34
N ILE A 135 7.93 9.39 -17.72
CA ILE A 135 8.72 9.02 -18.91
C ILE A 135 8.00 9.50 -20.17
N ILE A 136 6.72 9.17 -20.35
CA ILE A 136 5.95 9.55 -21.53
C ILE A 136 5.95 11.06 -21.72
N ILE A 137 5.73 11.83 -20.65
CA ILE A 137 5.75 13.29 -20.70
C ILE A 137 7.14 13.83 -21.05
N SER A 138 8.19 13.28 -20.42
CA SER A 138 9.58 13.70 -20.65
C SER A 138 10.06 13.40 -22.06
N GLU A 139 9.66 12.25 -22.61
CA GLU A 139 9.98 11.84 -23.97
C GLU A 139 9.34 12.76 -25.00
N ARG A 140 8.06 13.08 -24.82
CA ARG A 140 7.36 14.03 -25.70
C ARG A 140 7.99 15.43 -25.68
N ILE A 141 8.30 15.94 -24.52
CA ILE A 141 9.00 17.22 -24.39
C ILE A 141 10.36 17.16 -25.12
N SER A 142 11.10 16.07 -24.98
CA SER A 142 12.39 15.86 -25.62
C SER A 142 12.25 15.77 -27.15
N GLU A 143 11.24 15.09 -27.67
CA GLU A 143 10.96 15.00 -29.11
C GLU A 143 10.61 16.37 -29.70
N GLU A 144 9.73 17.14 -29.05
CA GLU A 144 9.32 18.48 -29.51
C GLU A 144 10.49 19.47 -29.48
N LEU A 145 11.35 19.40 -28.47
CA LEU A 145 12.57 20.18 -28.41
C LEU A 145 13.52 19.89 -29.58
N LYS A 146 13.59 18.64 -30.05
CA LYS A 146 14.42 18.23 -31.19
C LYS A 146 13.85 18.69 -32.53
N LYS A 147 12.53 18.83 -32.67
CA LYS A 147 11.87 19.31 -33.91
C LYS A 147 11.99 20.82 -34.16
N GLY A 148 12.49 21.57 -33.20
CA GLY A 148 12.59 23.02 -33.25
C GLY A 148 11.67 23.72 -32.27
N ILE A 149 11.38 25.02 -32.49
CA ILE A 149 10.57 25.79 -31.54
C ILE A 149 9.10 25.36 -31.67
N PRO A 150 8.54 24.57 -30.74
CA PRO A 150 7.11 24.26 -30.77
C PRO A 150 6.32 25.53 -30.46
N SER A 151 5.25 25.82 -31.22
CA SER A 151 4.30 26.83 -30.79
C SER A 151 3.66 26.35 -29.49
N GLU A 152 3.43 27.25 -28.54
CA GLU A 152 2.80 26.95 -27.25
C GLU A 152 1.49 26.14 -27.41
N MET A 153 0.81 26.34 -28.51
CA MET A 153 -0.45 25.70 -28.87
C MET A 153 -0.25 24.23 -29.28
N GLN A 154 0.82 23.88 -30.01
CA GLN A 154 1.13 22.50 -30.38
C GLN A 154 1.53 21.68 -29.18
N LEU A 155 2.34 22.22 -28.27
CA LEU A 155 2.74 21.57 -27.07
C LEU A 155 1.53 21.26 -26.14
N ARG A 156 0.58 22.18 -26.05
CA ARG A 156 -0.66 21.97 -25.26
C ARG A 156 -1.57 20.92 -25.90
N MET A 157 -1.68 20.87 -27.21
CA MET A 157 -2.47 19.85 -27.92
C MET A 157 -1.86 18.45 -27.78
N ASP A 158 -0.56 18.30 -27.94
CA ASP A 158 0.13 17.02 -27.83
C ASP A 158 0.02 16.43 -26.42
N ILE A 159 0.19 17.25 -25.39
CA ILE A 159 0.01 16.81 -23.99
C ILE A 159 -1.44 16.42 -23.71
N SER A 160 -2.43 17.11 -24.30
CA SER A 160 -3.84 16.76 -24.08
C SER A 160 -4.23 15.44 -24.73
N VAL A 161 -3.72 15.13 -25.91
CA VAL A 161 -3.98 13.84 -26.60
C VAL A 161 -3.37 12.67 -25.84
N HIS A 162 -2.16 12.83 -25.31
CA HIS A 162 -1.47 11.76 -24.56
C HIS A 162 -2.00 11.57 -23.14
N SER A 163 -2.72 12.56 -22.59
CA SER A 163 -3.41 12.38 -21.30
C SER A 163 -4.50 11.31 -21.37
N HIS A 164 -5.11 11.04 -22.52
CA HIS A 164 -6.09 9.98 -22.70
C HIS A 164 -5.46 8.58 -22.58
N LEU A 165 -4.31 8.35 -23.20
CA LEU A 165 -3.57 7.09 -23.07
C LEU A 165 -3.16 6.81 -21.61
N PHE A 166 -2.75 7.85 -20.91
CA PHE A 166 -2.42 7.78 -19.49
C PHE A 166 -3.66 7.45 -18.62
N LEU A 167 -4.81 8.04 -18.97
CA LEU A 167 -6.08 7.73 -18.27
C LEU A 167 -6.49 6.27 -18.48
N ASP A 168 -6.38 5.72 -19.68
CA ASP A 168 -6.80 4.35 -19.99
C ASP A 168 -6.05 3.31 -19.14
N GLY A 169 -4.72 3.43 -19.01
CA GLY A 169 -3.92 2.55 -18.15
C GLY A 169 -4.27 2.66 -16.67
N ASN A 170 -4.54 3.88 -16.21
CA ASN A 170 -4.92 4.12 -14.81
C ASN A 170 -6.35 3.65 -14.49
N VAL A 171 -7.30 3.75 -15.44
CA VAL A 171 -8.67 3.27 -15.28
C VAL A 171 -8.70 1.76 -15.12
N THR A 172 -7.94 1.01 -15.92
CA THR A 172 -7.88 -0.46 -15.78
C THR A 172 -7.32 -0.88 -14.43
N THR A 173 -6.26 -0.22 -13.97
CA THR A 173 -5.66 -0.48 -12.66
C THR A 173 -6.62 -0.08 -11.52
N ALA A 174 -7.32 1.04 -11.65
CA ALA A 174 -8.34 1.45 -10.68
C ALA A 174 -9.49 0.45 -10.59
N ALA A 175 -9.92 -0.11 -11.73
CA ALA A 175 -10.96 -1.15 -11.77
C ALA A 175 -10.51 -2.43 -11.04
N VAL A 176 -9.27 -2.88 -11.29
CA VAL A 176 -8.69 -4.03 -10.58
C VAL A 176 -8.59 -3.76 -9.08
N ALA A 177 -8.09 -2.60 -8.69
CA ALA A 177 -7.99 -2.19 -7.28
C ALA A 177 -9.38 -2.14 -6.61
N GLY A 178 -10.40 -1.61 -7.30
CA GLY A 178 -11.78 -1.59 -6.83
C GLY A 178 -12.36 -3.00 -6.63
N ILE A 179 -12.13 -3.92 -7.56
CA ILE A 179 -12.54 -5.32 -7.42
C ILE A 179 -11.86 -5.96 -6.19
N LEU A 180 -10.56 -5.72 -6.01
CA LEU A 180 -9.83 -6.23 -4.85
C LEU A 180 -10.34 -5.64 -3.52
N MET A 181 -10.83 -4.41 -3.52
CA MET A 181 -11.42 -3.80 -2.33
C MET A 181 -12.81 -4.35 -2.01
N ILE A 182 -13.61 -4.68 -3.02
CA ILE A 182 -15.00 -5.18 -2.84
C ILE A 182 -15.00 -6.67 -2.48
N PHE A 183 -14.20 -7.46 -3.18
CA PHE A 183 -14.20 -8.93 -3.05
C PHE A 183 -13.02 -9.47 -2.23
N GLY A 184 -11.98 -8.64 -2.03
CA GLY A 184 -10.81 -9.03 -1.27
C GLY A 184 -11.06 -9.05 0.24
N SER A 185 -10.36 -9.93 0.94
CA SER A 185 -10.37 -10.01 2.40
C SER A 185 -8.94 -9.96 2.96
N GLY A 186 -8.80 -9.46 4.17
CA GLY A 186 -7.50 -9.43 4.87
C GLY A 186 -6.41 -8.69 4.09
N THR A 187 -5.39 -9.40 3.67
CA THR A 187 -4.20 -8.82 3.02
C THR A 187 -4.47 -8.24 1.63
N MET A 188 -5.44 -8.81 0.90
CA MET A 188 -5.81 -8.35 -0.44
C MET A 188 -6.52 -6.99 -0.41
N LEU A 189 -7.29 -6.72 0.62
CA LEU A 189 -7.94 -5.43 0.82
C LEU A 189 -6.89 -4.31 1.00
N SER A 190 -5.83 -4.57 1.79
CA SER A 190 -4.73 -3.62 1.95
C SER A 190 -4.01 -3.34 0.64
N PHE A 191 -3.78 -4.38 -0.20
CA PHE A 191 -3.19 -4.22 -1.52
C PHE A 191 -4.08 -3.37 -2.45
N GLY A 192 -5.39 -3.68 -2.52
CA GLY A 192 -6.34 -2.92 -3.33
C GLY A 192 -6.41 -1.45 -2.91
N TYR A 193 -6.42 -1.18 -1.61
CA TYR A 193 -6.43 0.17 -1.06
C TYR A 193 -5.17 0.97 -1.42
N THR A 194 -3.98 0.40 -1.22
CA THR A 194 -2.72 1.07 -1.56
C THR A 194 -2.58 1.32 -3.06
N LEU A 195 -3.04 0.37 -3.87
CA LEU A 195 -3.04 0.50 -5.33
C LEU A 195 -4.01 1.59 -5.80
N LEU A 196 -5.23 1.62 -5.27
CA LEU A 196 -6.23 2.63 -5.64
C LEU A 196 -5.79 4.05 -5.25
N THR A 197 -5.30 4.23 -4.03
CA THR A 197 -4.77 5.53 -3.59
C THR A 197 -3.59 5.97 -4.45
N GLY A 198 -2.71 5.04 -4.85
CA GLY A 198 -1.60 5.30 -5.76
C GLY A 198 -2.06 5.77 -7.13
N VAL A 199 -3.08 5.12 -7.71
CA VAL A 199 -3.65 5.53 -9.01
C VAL A 199 -4.27 6.92 -8.92
N ILE A 200 -5.03 7.23 -7.88
CA ILE A 200 -5.65 8.56 -7.70
C ILE A 200 -4.57 9.64 -7.59
N ILE A 201 -3.55 9.41 -6.78
CA ILE A 201 -2.45 10.37 -6.62
C ILE A 201 -1.65 10.50 -7.91
N ASN A 202 -1.43 9.41 -8.64
CA ASN A 202 -0.74 9.43 -9.93
C ASN A 202 -1.50 10.27 -10.97
N LEU A 203 -2.81 10.16 -11.04
CA LEU A 203 -3.64 11.01 -11.91
C LEU A 203 -3.50 12.49 -11.55
N LEU A 204 -3.55 12.83 -10.27
CA LEU A 204 -3.38 14.19 -9.79
C LEU A 204 -1.97 14.72 -10.06
N ALA A 205 -0.94 13.94 -9.73
CA ALA A 205 0.46 14.31 -9.95
C ALA A 205 0.80 14.42 -11.43
N GLY A 206 0.29 13.53 -12.28
CA GLY A 206 0.49 13.57 -13.73
C GLY A 206 -0.04 14.85 -14.37
N VAL A 207 -1.24 15.32 -13.96
CA VAL A 207 -1.80 16.59 -14.43
C VAL A 207 -0.95 17.79 -13.96
N TRP A 208 -0.51 17.79 -12.72
CA TRP A 208 0.34 18.85 -12.18
C TRP A 208 1.72 18.88 -12.83
N MET A 209 2.32 17.70 -13.01
CA MET A 209 3.61 17.55 -13.65
C MET A 209 3.61 18.08 -15.09
N SER A 210 2.62 17.71 -15.89
CA SER A 210 2.52 18.15 -17.27
C SER A 210 2.45 19.68 -17.37
N ARG A 211 1.67 20.34 -16.50
CA ARG A 211 1.57 21.80 -16.42
C ARG A 211 2.88 22.46 -15.98
N TYR A 212 3.53 21.90 -14.98
CA TYR A 212 4.77 22.46 -14.44
C TYR A 212 5.93 22.35 -15.44
N MET A 213 6.10 21.18 -16.06
CA MET A 213 7.12 20.96 -17.10
C MET A 213 6.89 21.89 -18.31
N LEU A 214 5.64 22.03 -18.76
CA LEU A 214 5.29 22.93 -19.85
C LEU A 214 5.72 24.38 -19.54
N ASN A 215 5.36 24.87 -18.37
CA ASN A 215 5.70 26.22 -17.94
C ASN A 215 7.23 26.42 -17.80
N SER A 216 7.94 25.40 -17.32
CA SER A 216 9.39 25.46 -17.14
C SER A 216 10.13 25.49 -18.48
N VAL A 217 9.69 24.68 -19.45
CA VAL A 217 10.28 24.65 -20.80
C VAL A 217 10.05 25.98 -21.52
N ILE A 218 8.84 26.53 -21.43
CA ILE A 218 8.52 27.82 -22.05
C ILE A 218 9.36 28.94 -21.43
N ARG A 219 9.49 28.95 -20.11
CA ARG A 219 10.28 29.96 -19.38
C ARG A 219 11.78 29.89 -19.70
N TYR A 220 12.34 28.70 -19.79
CA TYR A 220 13.76 28.51 -20.14
C TYR A 220 14.10 29.01 -21.54
N LYS A 221 13.17 28.90 -22.47
CA LYS A 221 13.35 29.36 -23.87
C LYS A 221 13.11 30.84 -24.06
N LEU A 222 12.40 31.50 -23.16
CA LEU A 222 12.24 32.96 -23.15
C LEU A 222 13.47 33.70 -22.61
N PHE A 223 14.39 33.00 -21.92
CA PHE A 223 15.61 33.55 -21.31
C PHE A 223 16.88 33.26 -22.11
N ASN A 224 16.85 32.41 -23.14
CA ASN A 224 17.92 32.13 -24.09
C ASN A 224 17.46 32.46 -25.54
#